data_81d6b3cadac2c05d87dfd59521b93501
#
_entry.id   81d6b3cadac2c05d87dfd59521b93501
#
_cell.length_a   1.000
_cell.length_b   1.000
_cell.length_c   1.000
_cell.angle_alpha   90.00
_cell.angle_beta   90.00
_cell.angle_gamma   90.00
#
_symmetry.space_group_name_H-M   'P 1'
#
loop_
_entity.id
_entity.type
_entity.pdbx_description
1 polymer ?
#
loop_
_entity_poly.entity_id
_entity_poly.type
_entity_poly.pdbx_seq_one_letter_code
_entity_poly.pdbx_strand_id
1 'polypeptide(L)'
;LDINMPEMDGLTAYREIAKVYPEIGCIIISAEKDAATFRTAISIGVQEYLIKPFTGDELEDAIGKVRVRVEQAQQRIMQDTQVRKQREVYLVQLATEYSKTRRTDDQAMEVFEQLALNPQCEPRWLQTLAMIYVVRQKWDRLKVLAGKLEKRENK
;
A
#
# COMPACT_ATOMS: atom_id res chain seq x y z
N LEU A 1 2.32 -23.85 -8.80
CA LEU A 1 1.82 -23.77 -10.17
C LEU A 1 2.80 -24.41 -11.12
N ASP A 2 2.33 -25.30 -12.02
CA ASP A 2 3.13 -25.79 -13.14
C ASP A 2 3.15 -24.74 -14.26
N ILE A 3 4.28 -24.55 -14.92
CA ILE A 3 4.36 -23.62 -16.07
C ILE A 3 3.56 -24.19 -17.25
N ASN A 4 3.74 -25.46 -17.54
CA ASN A 4 3.15 -26.10 -18.73
C ASN A 4 1.71 -26.59 -18.44
N MET A 5 0.78 -25.66 -18.28
CA MET A 5 -0.64 -25.97 -18.13
C MET A 5 -1.41 -25.68 -19.42
N PRO A 6 -2.46 -26.46 -19.75
CA PRO A 6 -3.32 -26.17 -20.89
C PRO A 6 -4.08 -24.87 -20.69
N GLU A 7 -4.39 -24.16 -21.78
CA GLU A 7 -5.13 -22.90 -21.86
C GLU A 7 -4.40 -21.68 -21.30
N MET A 8 -3.76 -21.77 -20.12
CA MET A 8 -3.04 -20.67 -19.49
C MET A 8 -1.78 -21.20 -18.82
N ASP A 9 -0.62 -20.64 -19.14
CA ASP A 9 0.63 -21.00 -18.46
C ASP A 9 0.67 -20.51 -17.00
N GLY A 10 1.48 -21.18 -16.17
CA GLY A 10 1.54 -20.88 -14.73
C GLY A 10 2.02 -19.49 -14.38
N LEU A 11 2.86 -18.86 -15.21
CA LEU A 11 3.33 -17.49 -14.97
C LEU A 11 2.22 -16.48 -15.24
N THR A 12 1.45 -16.69 -16.31
CA THR A 12 0.27 -15.87 -16.62
C THR A 12 -0.81 -16.04 -15.54
N ALA A 13 -1.09 -17.29 -15.12
CA ALA A 13 -2.01 -17.58 -14.03
C ALA A 13 -1.60 -16.85 -12.73
N TYR A 14 -0.32 -16.93 -12.37
CA TYR A 14 0.17 -16.22 -11.18
C TYR A 14 -0.01 -14.71 -11.29
N ARG A 15 0.28 -14.11 -12.45
CA ARG A 15 0.07 -12.66 -12.65
C ARG A 15 -1.38 -12.23 -12.37
N GLU A 16 -2.34 -13.00 -12.85
CA GLU A 16 -3.76 -12.70 -12.62
C GLU A 16 -4.16 -12.88 -11.16
N ILE A 17 -3.68 -13.94 -10.50
CA ILE A 17 -3.92 -14.17 -9.06
C ILE A 17 -3.28 -13.05 -8.22
N ALA A 18 -2.05 -12.65 -8.51
CA ALA A 18 -1.33 -11.63 -7.77
C ALA A 18 -1.97 -10.23 -7.88
N LYS A 19 -2.72 -9.93 -8.94
CA LYS A 19 -3.51 -8.69 -9.03
C LYS A 19 -4.59 -8.62 -7.96
N VAL A 20 -5.19 -9.75 -7.62
CA VAL A 20 -6.27 -9.84 -6.61
C VAL A 20 -5.71 -10.08 -5.22
N TYR A 21 -4.66 -10.89 -5.13
CA TYR A 21 -4.01 -11.30 -3.89
C TYR A 21 -2.51 -11.03 -3.95
N PRO A 22 -2.05 -9.79 -3.79
CA PRO A 22 -0.65 -9.41 -3.99
C PRO A 22 0.33 -10.07 -3.02
N GLU A 23 -0.16 -10.53 -1.86
CA GLU A 23 0.66 -11.20 -0.83
C GLU A 23 0.62 -12.74 -0.92
N ILE A 24 0.06 -13.29 -2.00
CA ILE A 24 -0.01 -14.75 -2.13
C ILE A 24 1.37 -15.35 -2.39
N GLY A 25 1.72 -16.37 -1.61
CA GLY A 25 2.93 -17.15 -1.85
C GLY A 25 2.78 -18.02 -3.09
N CYS A 26 3.81 -18.06 -3.94
CA CYS A 26 3.82 -18.87 -5.15
C CYS A 26 5.13 -19.62 -5.31
N ILE A 27 5.00 -20.91 -5.60
CA ILE A 27 6.07 -21.78 -6.07
C ILE A 27 5.76 -22.15 -7.51
N ILE A 28 6.65 -21.83 -8.42
CA ILE A 28 6.57 -22.31 -9.79
C ILE A 28 7.27 -23.66 -9.90
N ILE A 29 6.64 -24.58 -10.63
CA ILE A 29 7.18 -25.91 -10.91
C ILE A 29 7.36 -26.03 -12.43
N SER A 30 8.53 -26.48 -12.88
CA SER A 30 8.83 -26.60 -14.31
C SER A 30 9.69 -27.80 -14.61
N ALA A 31 9.47 -28.42 -15.78
CA ALA A 31 10.39 -29.40 -16.33
C ALA A 31 11.62 -28.76 -17.04
N GLU A 32 11.54 -27.47 -17.31
CA GLU A 32 12.54 -26.72 -18.09
C GLU A 32 13.55 -26.02 -17.18
N LYS A 33 14.82 -26.13 -17.55
CA LYS A 33 15.94 -25.42 -16.89
C LYS A 33 16.27 -24.12 -17.64
N ASP A 34 15.24 -23.48 -18.24
CA ASP A 34 15.46 -22.28 -19.03
C ASP A 34 15.65 -21.05 -18.16
N ALA A 35 16.80 -20.38 -18.36
CA ALA A 35 17.14 -19.18 -17.63
C ALA A 35 16.21 -17.98 -17.91
N ALA A 36 15.58 -17.93 -19.09
CA ALA A 36 14.66 -16.83 -19.43
C ALA A 36 13.35 -16.96 -18.64
N THR A 37 12.80 -18.16 -18.58
CA THR A 37 11.60 -18.50 -17.78
C THR A 37 11.82 -18.23 -16.31
N PHE A 38 12.99 -18.63 -15.76
CA PHE A 38 13.37 -18.35 -14.37
C PHE A 38 13.43 -16.84 -14.07
N ARG A 39 14.07 -16.05 -14.95
CA ARG A 39 14.12 -14.59 -14.82
C ARG A 39 12.74 -13.95 -14.84
N THR A 40 11.87 -14.44 -15.74
CA THR A 40 10.49 -13.98 -15.84
C THR A 40 9.73 -14.28 -14.54
N ALA A 41 9.86 -15.47 -13.99
CA ALA A 41 9.24 -15.85 -12.71
C ALA A 41 9.65 -14.91 -11.58
N ILE A 42 10.95 -14.64 -11.44
CA ILE A 42 11.46 -13.68 -10.43
C ILE A 42 10.91 -12.27 -10.67
N SER A 43 10.90 -11.80 -11.92
CA SER A 43 10.46 -10.43 -12.26
C SER A 43 8.99 -10.16 -11.93
N ILE A 44 8.15 -11.19 -11.90
CA ILE A 44 6.73 -11.10 -11.55
C ILE A 44 6.44 -11.39 -10.06
N GLY A 45 7.50 -11.63 -9.25
CA GLY A 45 7.38 -11.78 -7.81
C GLY A 45 7.16 -13.22 -7.31
N VAL A 46 7.42 -14.24 -8.13
CA VAL A 46 7.45 -15.65 -7.69
C VAL A 46 8.52 -15.83 -6.62
N GLN A 47 8.16 -16.46 -5.51
CA GLN A 47 9.05 -16.58 -4.36
C GLN A 47 10.02 -17.76 -4.45
N GLU A 48 9.58 -18.87 -5.06
CA GLU A 48 10.41 -20.08 -5.24
C GLU A 48 10.12 -20.77 -6.58
N TYR A 49 11.11 -21.50 -7.06
CA TYR A 49 11.08 -22.20 -8.34
C TYR A 49 11.63 -23.62 -8.16
N LEU A 50 10.84 -24.63 -8.52
CA LEU A 50 11.25 -26.04 -8.47
C LEU A 50 11.34 -26.63 -9.87
N ILE A 51 12.42 -27.38 -10.10
CA ILE A 51 12.68 -28.09 -11.36
C ILE A 51 12.32 -29.54 -11.19
N LYS A 52 11.49 -30.09 -12.09
CA LYS A 52 11.16 -31.51 -12.14
C LYS A 52 12.35 -32.33 -12.68
N PRO A 53 12.63 -33.53 -12.15
CA PRO A 53 12.01 -34.11 -10.95
C PRO A 53 12.57 -33.49 -9.67
N PHE A 54 11.73 -33.34 -8.63
CA PHE A 54 12.12 -32.87 -7.29
C PHE A 54 11.67 -33.87 -6.23
N THR A 55 12.32 -33.85 -5.09
CA THR A 55 12.02 -34.70 -3.94
C THR A 55 10.95 -34.05 -3.03
N GLY A 56 10.40 -34.86 -2.10
CA GLY A 56 9.50 -34.33 -1.07
C GLY A 56 10.19 -33.27 -0.19
N ASP A 57 11.44 -33.51 0.19
CA ASP A 57 12.23 -32.61 1.04
C ASP A 57 12.47 -31.25 0.34
N GLU A 58 12.77 -31.26 -0.94
CA GLU A 58 12.93 -30.01 -1.74
C GLU A 58 11.63 -29.21 -1.82
N LEU A 59 10.50 -29.90 -1.94
CA LEU A 59 9.18 -29.24 -1.93
C LEU A 59 8.87 -28.65 -0.54
N GLU A 60 9.10 -29.39 0.53
CA GLU A 60 8.91 -28.93 1.91
C GLU A 60 9.78 -27.72 2.21
N ASP A 61 11.06 -27.73 1.82
CA ASP A 61 11.97 -26.61 1.97
C ASP A 61 11.47 -25.36 1.21
N ALA A 62 11.04 -25.52 -0.02
CA ALA A 62 10.46 -24.44 -0.83
C ALA A 62 9.19 -23.85 -0.19
N ILE A 63 8.29 -24.70 0.31
CA ILE A 63 7.09 -24.26 1.04
C ILE A 63 7.47 -23.48 2.30
N GLY A 64 8.44 -24.00 3.07
CA GLY A 64 8.94 -23.34 4.28
C GLY A 64 9.48 -21.94 3.98
N LYS A 65 10.29 -21.78 2.93
CA LYS A 65 10.84 -20.48 2.50
C LYS A 65 9.74 -19.50 2.09
N VAL A 66 8.78 -19.96 1.28
CA VAL A 66 7.65 -19.12 0.84
C VAL A 66 6.82 -18.68 2.02
N ARG A 67 6.49 -19.58 2.96
CA ARG A 67 5.71 -19.25 4.15
C ARG A 67 6.38 -18.16 4.99
N VAL A 68 7.68 -18.28 5.26
CA VAL A 68 8.43 -17.28 6.02
C VAL A 68 8.39 -15.91 5.32
N ARG A 69 8.55 -15.86 4.00
CA ARG A 69 8.49 -14.60 3.23
C ARG A 69 7.09 -13.96 3.29
N VAL A 70 6.05 -14.76 3.14
CA VAL A 70 4.65 -14.26 3.22
C VAL A 70 4.34 -13.74 4.62
N GLU A 71 4.72 -14.47 5.67
CA GLU A 71 4.55 -14.04 7.07
C GLU A 71 5.29 -12.72 7.34
N GLN A 72 6.52 -12.57 6.86
CA GLN A 72 7.29 -11.32 6.99
C GLN A 72 6.63 -10.16 6.25
N ALA A 73 6.12 -10.38 5.03
CA ALA A 73 5.42 -9.36 4.26
C ALA A 73 4.15 -8.91 4.98
N GLN A 74 3.34 -9.84 5.50
CA GLN A 74 2.13 -9.55 6.27
C GLN A 74 2.45 -8.78 7.56
N GLN A 75 3.51 -9.15 8.28
CA GLN A 75 3.95 -8.43 9.47
C GLN A 75 4.34 -6.98 9.17
N ARG A 76 5.07 -6.73 8.07
CA ARG A 76 5.42 -5.37 7.63
C ARG A 76 4.18 -4.53 7.34
N ILE A 77 3.22 -5.07 6.61
CA ILE A 77 1.95 -4.39 6.30
C ILE A 77 1.18 -4.06 7.58
N MET A 78 1.11 -5.00 8.53
CA MET A 78 0.47 -4.76 9.82
C MET A 78 1.16 -3.64 10.61
N GLN A 79 2.49 -3.66 10.68
CA GLN A 79 3.26 -2.63 11.35
C GLN A 79 3.06 -1.26 10.71
N ASP A 80 3.15 -1.16 9.38
CA ASP A 80 2.92 0.09 8.65
C ASP A 80 1.51 0.62 8.88
N THR A 81 0.52 -0.27 8.90
CA THR A 81 -0.88 0.10 9.16
C THR A 81 -1.07 0.61 10.58
N GLN A 82 -0.43 -0.02 11.58
CA GLN A 82 -0.47 0.45 12.97
C GLN A 82 0.19 1.82 13.12
N VAL A 83 1.37 2.01 12.55
CA VAL A 83 2.08 3.30 12.59
C VAL A 83 1.25 4.40 11.95
N ARG A 84 0.61 4.13 10.79
CA ARG A 84 -0.28 5.09 10.13
C ARG A 84 -1.48 5.45 11.01
N LYS A 85 -2.14 4.46 11.62
CA LYS A 85 -3.28 4.71 12.53
C LYS A 85 -2.87 5.52 13.75
N GLN A 86 -1.75 5.20 14.39
CA GLN A 86 -1.24 5.95 15.54
C GLN A 86 -0.92 7.40 15.16
N ARG A 87 -0.28 7.61 14.00
CA ARG A 87 0.01 8.93 13.47
C ARG A 87 -1.28 9.74 13.22
N GLU A 88 -2.29 9.11 12.64
CA GLU A 88 -3.58 9.77 12.39
C GLU A 88 -4.27 10.19 13.68
N VAL A 89 -4.33 9.32 14.67
CA VAL A 89 -4.87 9.66 16.02
C VAL A 89 -4.12 10.82 16.63
N TYR A 90 -2.80 10.83 16.57
CA TYR A 90 -1.97 11.92 17.08
C TYR A 90 -2.24 13.26 16.35
N LEU A 91 -2.32 13.22 15.01
CA LEU A 91 -2.64 14.41 14.21
C LEU A 91 -4.03 14.96 14.54
N VAL A 92 -5.03 14.10 14.74
CA VAL A 92 -6.39 14.52 15.13
C VAL A 92 -6.40 15.15 16.52
N GLN A 93 -5.61 14.63 17.47
CA GLN A 93 -5.47 15.24 18.81
C GLN A 93 -4.85 16.64 18.72
N LEU A 94 -3.74 16.79 17.98
CA LEU A 94 -3.11 18.09 17.75
C LEU A 94 -4.04 19.08 17.05
N ALA A 95 -4.73 18.64 15.99
CA ALA A 95 -5.68 19.47 15.27
C ALA A 95 -6.83 19.94 16.15
N THR A 96 -7.31 19.07 17.05
CA THR A 96 -8.35 19.42 18.02
C THR A 96 -7.87 20.52 18.98
N GLU A 97 -6.65 20.38 19.49
CA GLU A 97 -6.06 21.38 20.39
C GLU A 97 -5.79 22.70 19.67
N TYR A 98 -5.19 22.65 18.47
CA TYR A 98 -4.91 23.86 17.69
C TYR A 98 -6.18 24.57 17.22
N SER A 99 -7.24 23.82 16.94
CA SER A 99 -8.54 24.39 16.62
C SER A 99 -9.16 25.11 17.82
N LYS A 100 -9.09 24.54 19.04
CA LYS A 100 -9.56 25.17 20.29
C LYS A 100 -8.80 26.45 20.62
N THR A 101 -7.49 26.42 20.42
CA THR A 101 -6.60 27.55 20.69
C THR A 101 -6.50 28.56 19.54
N ARG A 102 -7.22 28.28 18.43
CA ARG A 102 -7.23 29.12 17.21
C ARG A 102 -5.83 29.38 16.64
N ARG A 103 -4.94 28.42 16.74
CA ARG A 103 -3.58 28.54 16.20
C ARG A 103 -3.61 28.55 14.68
N THR A 104 -2.82 29.47 14.11
CA THR A 104 -2.69 29.63 12.64
C THR A 104 -1.22 29.70 12.20
N ASP A 105 -0.29 29.32 13.08
CA ASP A 105 1.14 29.27 12.78
C ASP A 105 1.50 28.14 11.81
N ASP A 106 2.77 28.08 11.43
CA ASP A 106 3.23 27.10 10.43
C ASP A 106 3.08 25.65 10.92
N GLN A 107 3.22 25.40 12.23
CA GLN A 107 3.01 24.06 12.81
C GLN A 107 1.54 23.63 12.71
N ALA A 108 0.61 24.54 13.04
CA ALA A 108 -0.81 24.27 12.91
C ALA A 108 -1.17 24.01 11.44
N MET A 109 -0.68 24.83 10.51
CA MET A 109 -0.91 24.64 9.09
C MET A 109 -0.42 23.27 8.62
N GLU A 110 0.79 22.84 9.00
CA GLU A 110 1.34 21.54 8.64
C GLU A 110 0.47 20.38 9.15
N VAL A 111 0.00 20.41 10.39
CA VAL A 111 -0.88 19.38 10.95
C VAL A 111 -2.17 19.24 10.16
N PHE A 112 -2.83 20.35 9.82
CA PHE A 112 -4.06 20.33 9.03
C PHE A 112 -3.80 19.92 7.56
N GLU A 113 -2.66 20.30 6.97
CA GLU A 113 -2.24 19.83 5.65
C GLU A 113 -2.04 18.31 5.63
N GLN A 114 -1.41 17.75 6.65
CA GLN A 114 -1.22 16.29 6.75
C GLN A 114 -2.55 15.55 6.91
N LEU A 115 -3.47 16.07 7.71
CA LEU A 115 -4.83 15.50 7.79
C LEU A 115 -5.57 15.57 6.44
N ALA A 116 -5.40 16.65 5.69
CA ALA A 116 -6.02 16.84 4.38
C ALA A 116 -5.48 15.90 3.29
N LEU A 117 -4.37 15.20 3.53
CA LEU A 117 -3.88 14.14 2.64
C LEU A 117 -4.73 12.87 2.71
N ASN A 118 -5.41 12.63 3.83
CA ASN A 118 -6.31 11.49 3.97
C ASN A 118 -7.60 11.75 3.16
N PRO A 119 -7.95 10.88 2.17
CA PRO A 119 -9.19 11.02 1.41
C PRO A 119 -10.46 11.00 2.26
N GLN A 120 -10.40 10.38 3.44
CA GLN A 120 -11.51 10.29 4.40
C GLN A 120 -11.42 11.34 5.53
N CYS A 121 -10.56 12.36 5.37
CA CYS A 121 -10.45 13.45 6.33
C CYS A 121 -11.82 14.12 6.56
N GLU A 122 -12.17 14.34 7.83
CA GLU A 122 -13.41 15.02 8.20
C GLU A 122 -13.47 16.44 7.62
N PRO A 123 -14.63 16.86 7.07
CA PRO A 123 -14.78 18.18 6.45
C PRO A 123 -14.38 19.34 7.36
N ARG A 124 -14.60 19.24 8.68
CA ARG A 124 -14.24 20.28 9.65
C ARG A 124 -12.75 20.65 9.63
N TRP A 125 -11.87 19.66 9.41
CA TRP A 125 -10.42 19.91 9.35
C TRP A 125 -10.03 20.63 8.07
N LEU A 126 -10.71 20.32 6.96
CA LEU A 126 -10.50 21.00 5.68
C LEU A 126 -10.99 22.46 5.74
N GLN A 127 -12.12 22.71 6.43
CA GLN A 127 -12.61 24.05 6.68
C GLN A 127 -11.64 24.87 7.55
N THR A 128 -11.11 24.25 8.61
CA THR A 128 -10.10 24.90 9.46
C THR A 128 -8.84 25.23 8.67
N LEU A 129 -8.37 24.29 7.82
CA LEU A 129 -7.23 24.55 6.94
C LEU A 129 -7.48 25.68 5.95
N ALA A 130 -8.69 25.74 5.37
CA ALA A 130 -9.08 26.86 4.50
C ALA A 130 -9.02 28.20 5.23
N MET A 131 -9.51 28.26 6.48
CA MET A 131 -9.42 29.48 7.31
C MET A 131 -7.96 29.86 7.59
N ILE A 132 -7.09 28.88 7.90
CA ILE A 132 -5.65 29.13 8.09
C ILE A 132 -5.05 29.72 6.82
N TYR A 133 -5.36 29.14 5.65
CA TYR A 133 -4.85 29.68 4.38
C TYR A 133 -5.32 31.12 4.11
N VAL A 134 -6.57 31.46 4.44
CA VAL A 134 -7.07 32.83 4.32
C VAL A 134 -6.29 33.77 5.24
N VAL A 135 -6.15 33.44 6.52
CA VAL A 135 -5.43 34.25 7.51
C VAL A 135 -3.95 34.44 7.12
N ARG A 136 -3.33 33.39 6.57
CA ARG A 136 -1.92 33.39 6.14
C ARG A 136 -1.73 33.86 4.71
N GLN A 137 -2.79 34.28 4.02
CA GLN A 137 -2.78 34.77 2.62
C GLN A 137 -2.20 33.74 1.62
N LYS A 138 -2.40 32.43 1.87
CA LYS A 138 -1.94 31.34 1.01
C LYS A 138 -2.96 31.01 -0.08
N TRP A 139 -3.25 31.97 -0.95
CA TRP A 139 -4.34 31.92 -1.96
C TRP A 139 -4.20 30.74 -2.93
N ASP A 140 -3.00 30.40 -3.36
CA ASP A 140 -2.76 29.30 -4.30
C ASP A 140 -3.12 27.95 -3.67
N ARG A 141 -2.75 27.74 -2.39
CA ARG A 141 -3.09 26.53 -1.65
C ARG A 141 -4.59 26.46 -1.35
N LEU A 142 -5.22 27.58 -1.09
CA LEU A 142 -6.68 27.66 -0.90
C LEU A 142 -7.42 27.25 -2.16
N LYS A 143 -7.01 27.70 -3.36
CA LYS A 143 -7.63 27.29 -4.63
C LYS A 143 -7.52 25.78 -4.86
N VAL A 144 -6.36 25.20 -4.58
CA VAL A 144 -6.17 23.74 -4.70
C VAL A 144 -7.07 22.97 -3.73
N LEU A 145 -7.21 23.47 -2.50
CA LEU A 145 -8.08 22.86 -1.50
C LEU A 145 -9.56 22.93 -1.90
N ALA A 146 -10.02 24.08 -2.40
CA ALA A 146 -11.38 24.28 -2.89
C ALA A 146 -11.72 23.28 -4.02
N GLY A 147 -10.85 23.13 -5.02
CA GLY A 147 -11.06 22.16 -6.09
C GLY A 147 -11.07 20.69 -5.62
N LYS A 148 -10.45 20.37 -4.49
CA LYS A 148 -10.57 19.04 -3.86
C LYS A 148 -11.92 18.86 -3.15
N LEU A 149 -12.45 19.90 -2.52
CA LEU A 149 -13.74 19.86 -1.85
C LEU A 149 -14.88 19.71 -2.83
N GLU A 150 -14.90 20.47 -3.92
CA GLU A 150 -15.90 20.37 -4.99
C GLU A 150 -15.98 18.96 -5.58
N LYS A 151 -14.82 18.30 -5.79
CA LYS A 151 -14.75 16.91 -6.28
C LYS A 151 -15.28 15.88 -5.28
N ARG A 152 -15.38 16.23 -3.99
CA ARG A 152 -15.94 15.34 -2.95
C ARG A 152 -17.45 15.47 -2.83
N GLU A 153 -17.99 16.66 -3.05
CA GLU A 153 -19.44 16.91 -2.99
C GLU A 153 -20.20 16.33 -4.20
N ASN A 154 -19.49 16.16 -5.33
CA ASN A 154 -20.05 15.62 -6.57
C ASN A 154 -19.94 14.09 -6.70
N LYS A 155 -19.66 13.36 -5.61
CA LYS A 155 -19.57 11.90 -5.55
C LYS A 155 -20.53 11.33 -4.51
#